data_2f391c99ae431e02f3b1da6c63ee9a42
#
_entry.id   2f391c99ae431e02f3b1da6c63ee9a42
#
_cell.length_a   1.000
_cell.length_b   1.000
_cell.length_c   1.000
_cell.angle_alpha   90.00
_cell.angle_beta   90.00
_cell.angle_gamma   90.00
#
_symmetry.space_group_name_H-M   'P 1'
#
loop_
_entity.id
_entity.type
_entity.pdbx_description
1 polymer ?
#
loop_
_entity_poly.entity_id
_entity_poly.type
_entity_poly.pdbx_seq_one_letter_code
_entity_poly.pdbx_strand_id
1 'polypeptide(L)'
;MTMYTLKATLEEADLIAKGDKQFIFRADSMPCGVGDEITFQPYKNGKMTRHPIERMKFGVTYVSADAPIDRGFKVIGFKQIG
;
A
#
# COMPACT_ATOMS: atom_id res chain seq x y z
N MET A 1 -14.45 -9.34 0.61
CA MET A 1 -13.35 -8.54 1.15
C MET A 1 -12.10 -9.39 1.28
N THR A 2 -11.00 -8.95 0.71
CA THR A 2 -9.74 -9.68 0.73
C THR A 2 -8.67 -8.84 1.42
N MET A 3 -7.77 -9.50 2.14
CA MET A 3 -6.66 -8.84 2.79
C MET A 3 -5.37 -9.14 2.05
N TYR A 4 -4.58 -8.11 1.77
CA TYR A 4 -3.28 -8.24 1.10
C TYR A 4 -2.19 -7.70 1.99
N THR A 5 -1.02 -8.33 1.97
CA THR A 5 0.18 -7.82 2.62
C THR A 5 1.14 -7.37 1.54
N LEU A 6 1.52 -6.10 1.58
CA LEU A 6 2.34 -5.47 0.56
C LEU A 6 3.71 -5.13 1.11
N LYS A 7 4.72 -5.26 0.27
CA LYS A 7 6.08 -4.86 0.62
C LYS A 7 6.21 -3.35 0.54
N ALA A 8 6.96 -2.77 1.45
CA ALA A 8 7.25 -1.34 1.45
C ALA A 8 8.70 -1.12 1.86
N THR A 9 9.31 -0.02 1.39
CA THR A 9 10.61 0.41 1.91
C THR A 9 10.38 1.04 3.29
N LEU A 10 11.46 1.18 4.07
CA LEU A 10 11.34 1.87 5.37
C LEU A 10 10.87 3.31 5.20
N GLU A 11 11.37 3.99 4.17
CA GLU A 11 10.99 5.37 3.88
C GLU A 11 9.50 5.46 3.55
N GLU A 12 9.01 4.58 2.70
CA GLU A 12 7.58 4.53 2.36
C GLU A 12 6.74 4.21 3.58
N ALA A 13 7.19 3.24 4.40
CA ALA A 13 6.49 2.86 5.62
C ALA A 13 6.37 4.03 6.60
N ASP A 14 7.42 4.82 6.76
CA ASP A 14 7.38 6.01 7.62
C ASP A 14 6.33 7.02 7.14
N LEU A 15 6.31 7.29 5.84
CA LEU A 15 5.36 8.25 5.26
C LEU A 15 3.92 7.77 5.41
N ILE A 16 3.69 6.50 5.20
CA ILE A 16 2.35 5.91 5.32
C ILE A 16 1.90 5.92 6.78
N ALA A 17 2.77 5.52 7.70
CA ALA A 17 2.44 5.45 9.12
C ALA A 17 2.11 6.82 9.71
N LYS A 18 2.75 7.88 9.22
CA LYS A 18 2.47 9.26 9.65
C LYS A 18 1.21 9.84 9.04
N GLY A 19 0.65 9.20 8.02
CA GLY A 19 -0.49 9.72 7.29
C GLY A 19 -0.13 10.69 6.17
N ASP A 20 1.15 10.91 5.92
CA ASP A 20 1.62 11.83 4.87
C ASP A 20 1.45 11.24 3.48
N LYS A 21 1.44 9.91 3.37
CA LYS A 21 1.24 9.22 2.11
C LYS A 21 0.08 8.24 2.25
N GLN A 22 -0.99 8.47 1.49
CA GLN A 22 -2.19 7.64 1.54
C GLN A 22 -2.46 6.94 0.22
N PHE A 23 -1.42 6.69 -0.55
CA PHE A 23 -1.51 5.98 -1.82
C PHE A 23 -0.21 5.27 -2.13
N ILE A 24 -0.29 4.27 -3.01
CA ILE A 24 0.88 3.55 -3.51
C ILE A 24 0.66 3.23 -4.98
N PHE A 25 1.75 2.96 -5.70
CA PHE A 25 1.71 2.44 -7.05
C PHE A 25 2.04 0.96 -7.03
N ARG A 26 1.28 0.16 -7.76
CA ARG A 26 1.54 -1.29 -7.89
C ARG A 26 1.20 -1.72 -9.30
N ALA A 27 1.62 -2.94 -9.65
CA ALA A 27 1.31 -3.51 -10.96
C ALA A 27 -0.21 -3.57 -11.16
N ASP A 28 -0.66 -3.21 -12.36
CA ASP A 28 -2.07 -3.22 -12.72
C ASP A 28 -2.69 -4.62 -12.57
N SER A 29 -1.88 -5.67 -12.75
CA SER A 29 -2.33 -7.05 -12.59
C SER A 29 -2.64 -7.46 -11.15
N MET A 30 -2.23 -6.66 -10.16
CA MET A 30 -2.54 -6.94 -8.77
C MET A 30 -4.04 -6.83 -8.54
N PRO A 31 -4.70 -7.84 -7.95
CA PRO A 31 -6.17 -7.88 -7.89
C PRO A 31 -6.82 -7.04 -6.80
N CYS A 32 -6.07 -6.18 -6.12
CA CYS A 32 -6.61 -5.35 -5.06
C CYS A 32 -7.61 -4.33 -5.58
N GLY A 33 -8.76 -4.21 -4.94
CA GLY A 33 -9.81 -3.28 -5.32
C GLY A 33 -10.40 -2.53 -4.13
N VAL A 34 -11.27 -1.57 -4.43
CA VAL A 34 -11.96 -0.79 -3.39
C VAL A 34 -12.74 -1.74 -2.46
N GLY A 35 -12.61 -1.52 -1.16
CA GLY A 35 -13.22 -2.37 -0.15
C GLY A 35 -12.30 -3.45 0.39
N ASP A 36 -11.19 -3.72 -0.28
CA ASP A 36 -10.20 -4.66 0.24
C ASP A 36 -9.37 -4.01 1.34
N GLU A 37 -8.71 -4.84 2.15
CA GLU A 37 -7.83 -4.37 3.22
C GLU A 37 -6.39 -4.67 2.86
N ILE A 38 -5.49 -3.79 3.27
CA ILE A 38 -4.05 -3.98 3.07
C ILE A 38 -3.27 -3.75 4.36
N THR A 39 -2.19 -4.50 4.50
CA THR A 39 -1.19 -4.30 5.54
C THR A 39 0.16 -4.18 4.84
N PHE A 40 1.15 -3.66 5.53
CA PHE A 40 2.49 -3.46 4.95
C PHE A 40 3.55 -4.21 5.74
N GLN A 41 4.49 -4.79 5.00
CA GLN A 41 5.67 -5.41 5.57
C GLN A 41 6.90 -4.65 5.07
N PRO A 42 7.56 -3.86 5.93
CA PRO A 42 8.74 -3.12 5.53
C PRO A 42 9.95 -4.02 5.29
N TYR A 43 10.75 -3.62 4.31
CA TYR A 43 12.00 -4.30 3.96
C TYR A 43 13.14 -3.30 3.91
N LYS A 44 14.32 -3.75 4.34
CA LYS A 44 15.56 -3.00 4.20
C LYS A 44 16.63 -3.96 3.70
N ASN A 45 17.28 -3.60 2.58
CA ASN A 45 18.31 -4.43 1.97
C ASN A 45 17.85 -5.87 1.70
N GLY A 46 16.59 -6.03 1.26
CA GLY A 46 16.03 -7.33 0.94
C GLY A 46 15.57 -8.16 2.14
N LYS A 47 15.63 -7.61 3.35
CA LYS A 47 15.25 -8.32 4.57
C LYS A 47 14.06 -7.64 5.23
N MET A 48 13.17 -8.45 5.80
CA MET A 48 12.05 -7.95 6.59
C MET A 48 12.58 -7.17 7.79
N THR A 49 11.98 -6.01 8.03
CA THR A 49 12.40 -5.10 9.10
C THR A 49 11.20 -4.76 9.97
N ARG A 50 11.41 -4.70 11.28
CA ARG A 50 10.36 -4.32 12.22
C ARG A 50 10.01 -2.85 12.09
N HIS A 51 8.70 -2.55 12.09
CA HIS A 51 8.20 -1.19 12.00
C HIS A 51 6.78 -1.14 12.55
N PRO A 52 6.37 -0.03 13.20
CA PRO A 52 4.99 0.10 13.72
C PRO A 52 3.90 -0.11 12.68
N ILE A 53 4.18 0.17 11.40
CA ILE A 53 3.20 -0.01 10.32
C ILE A 53 2.71 -1.46 10.19
N GLU A 54 3.48 -2.44 10.66
CA GLU A 54 3.09 -3.84 10.60
C GLU A 54 1.79 -4.11 11.35
N ARG A 55 1.46 -3.27 12.33
CA ARG A 55 0.27 -3.42 13.17
C ARG A 55 -0.89 -2.58 12.67
N MET A 56 -0.69 -1.82 11.60
CA MET A 56 -1.71 -0.93 11.06
C MET A 56 -2.45 -1.62 9.92
N LYS A 57 -3.75 -1.42 9.85
CA LYS A 57 -4.58 -1.90 8.75
C LYS A 57 -5.12 -0.72 7.97
N PHE A 58 -5.20 -0.91 6.66
CA PHE A 58 -5.69 0.13 5.76
C PHE A 58 -6.79 -0.44 4.88
N GLY A 59 -7.81 0.36 4.63
CA GLY A 59 -8.86 0.01 3.69
C GLY A 59 -8.64 0.73 2.37
N VAL A 60 -8.79 0.01 1.27
CA VAL A 60 -8.64 0.58 -0.07
C VAL A 60 -9.87 1.43 -0.37
N THR A 61 -9.64 2.71 -0.67
CA THR A 61 -10.71 3.67 -0.96
C THR A 61 -10.79 4.06 -2.42
N TYR A 62 -9.71 3.82 -3.18
CA TYR A 62 -9.59 4.32 -4.54
C TYR A 62 -8.59 3.49 -5.32
N VAL A 63 -8.90 3.15 -6.55
CA VAL A 63 -7.99 2.47 -7.46
C VAL A 63 -8.17 3.09 -8.84
N SER A 64 -7.06 3.48 -9.47
CA SER A 64 -7.10 4.04 -10.82
C SER A 64 -5.87 3.63 -11.62
N ALA A 65 -6.08 3.29 -12.88
CA ALA A 65 -5.02 3.03 -13.83
C ALA A 65 -5.03 4.04 -14.97
N ASP A 66 -5.75 5.16 -14.81
CA ASP A 66 -5.90 6.17 -15.84
C ASP A 66 -4.64 7.02 -15.99
N ALA A 67 -4.45 7.61 -17.19
CA ALA A 67 -3.38 8.55 -17.43
C ALA A 67 -3.48 9.73 -16.44
N PRO A 68 -2.34 10.27 -15.95
CA PRO A 68 -0.99 10.08 -16.44
C PRO A 68 -0.20 8.92 -15.82
N ILE A 69 -0.87 7.93 -15.25
CA ILE A 69 -0.19 6.79 -14.63
C ILE A 69 0.46 5.94 -15.73
N ASP A 70 1.70 5.48 -15.50
CA ASP A 70 2.43 4.66 -16.44
C ASP A 70 1.70 3.35 -16.76
N ARG A 71 1.84 2.87 -17.99
CA ARG A 71 1.26 1.60 -18.41
C ARG A 71 1.71 0.45 -17.53
N GLY A 72 0.78 -0.43 -17.19
CA GLY A 72 1.04 -1.59 -16.37
C GLY A 72 1.03 -1.32 -14.88
N PHE A 73 0.80 -0.07 -14.47
CA PHE A 73 0.71 0.31 -13.08
C PHE A 73 -0.64 0.93 -12.76
N LYS A 74 -0.98 0.88 -11.48
CA LYS A 74 -2.17 1.58 -10.97
C LYS A 74 -1.85 2.23 -9.64
N VAL A 75 -2.57 3.28 -9.30
CA VAL A 75 -2.51 3.90 -7.99
C VAL A 75 -3.58 3.28 -7.10
N ILE A 76 -3.20 2.97 -5.88
CA ILE A 76 -4.12 2.43 -4.87
C ILE A 76 -4.14 3.44 -3.72
N GLY A 77 -5.29 4.07 -3.52
CA GLY A 77 -5.51 4.96 -2.39
C GLY A 77 -6.08 4.19 -1.22
N PHE A 78 -5.72 4.58 -0.01
CA PHE A 78 -6.16 3.87 1.18
C PHE A 78 -6.27 4.79 2.38
N LYS A 79 -6.93 4.29 3.42
CA LYS A 79 -7.13 5.02 4.66
C LYS A 79 -6.95 4.03 5.81
N GLN A 80 -6.31 4.47 6.89
CA GLN A 80 -6.13 3.62 8.05
C GLN A 80 -7.47 3.26 8.69
N ILE A 81 -7.66 1.98 9.00
CA ILE A 81 -8.89 1.47 9.63
C ILE A 81 -8.62 0.68 10.91
N GLY A 82 -7.37 0.48 11.25
CA GLY A 82 -7.04 -0.25 12.47
C GLY A 82 -5.59 -0.23 12.85
#